data_5f924a6728dfc02073a4afa213fe4028
#
_entry.id   5f924a6728dfc02073a4afa213fe4028
#
_cell.length_a   1.000
_cell.length_b   1.000
_cell.length_c   1.000
_cell.angle_alpha   90.00
_cell.angle_beta   90.00
_cell.angle_gamma   90.00
#
_symmetry.space_group_name_H-M   'P 1'
#
loop_
_entity.id
_entity.type
_entity.pdbx_description
1 polymer ?
#
loop_
_entity_poly.entity_id
_entity_poly.type
_entity_poly.pdbx_seq_one_letter_code
_entity_poly.pdbx_strand_id
1 'polypeptide(L)'
;QKAIIATGFPYDRLEFGEQYIQTFLTILKTTGGVRRFGSAALDVCWVADNKFDGYFEYFMKPWDTLGASLILKEAGGIVVDEHESFPTVSSNLMIASNKKIHNEFKSLILENIDPELLKRFK
;
A
#
# COMPACT_ATOMS: atom_id res chain seq x y z
N GLN A 1 8.28 16.02 4.57
CA GLN A 1 8.49 14.77 3.89
C GLN A 1 8.13 14.91 2.40
N LYS A 2 9.08 14.62 1.54
CA LYS A 2 8.93 14.83 0.10
C LYS A 2 8.64 13.54 -0.68
N ALA A 3 8.37 12.45 0.01
CA ALA A 3 8.09 11.18 -0.64
C ALA A 3 6.83 11.26 -1.51
N ILE A 4 6.86 10.59 -2.64
CA ILE A 4 5.70 10.47 -3.52
C ILE A 4 5.13 9.07 -3.37
N ILE A 5 3.87 8.98 -3.02
CA ILE A 5 3.18 7.73 -2.72
C ILE A 5 2.12 7.46 -3.78
N ALA A 6 2.05 6.23 -4.24
CA ALA A 6 0.97 5.80 -5.12
C ALA A 6 -0.05 4.99 -4.33
N THR A 7 -1.28 4.94 -4.80
CA THR A 7 -2.35 4.20 -4.14
C THR A 7 -3.43 3.80 -5.14
N GLY A 8 -4.27 2.84 -4.75
CA GLY A 8 -5.46 2.48 -5.49
C GLY A 8 -6.67 2.54 -4.56
N PHE A 9 -7.86 2.64 -5.13
CA PHE A 9 -9.08 2.60 -4.34
C PHE A 9 -9.49 1.15 -4.07
N PRO A 10 -10.07 0.86 -2.89
CA PRO A 10 -10.62 -0.47 -2.63
C PRO A 10 -11.69 -0.84 -3.64
N TYR A 11 -11.78 -2.13 -3.97
CA TYR A 11 -12.86 -2.58 -4.86
C TYR A 11 -14.23 -2.37 -4.21
N ASP A 12 -14.32 -2.48 -2.90
CA ASP A 12 -15.57 -2.27 -2.18
C ASP A 12 -15.59 -0.89 -1.54
N ARG A 13 -15.75 0.14 -2.37
CA ARG A 13 -15.68 1.53 -1.94
C ARG A 13 -16.84 1.95 -1.05
N LEU A 14 -18.00 1.35 -1.23
CA LEU A 14 -19.18 1.73 -0.45
C LEU A 14 -19.04 1.34 1.01
N GLU A 15 -18.36 0.22 1.28
CA GLU A 15 -18.19 -0.28 2.64
C GLU A 15 -16.92 0.25 3.29
N PHE A 16 -15.83 0.40 2.52
CA PHE A 16 -14.51 0.69 3.09
C PHE A 16 -13.93 2.04 2.69
N GLY A 17 -14.67 2.81 1.91
CA GLY A 17 -14.15 4.09 1.39
C GLY A 17 -13.80 5.07 2.49
N GLU A 18 -14.59 5.12 3.57
CA GLU A 18 -14.35 6.05 4.67
C GLU A 18 -13.01 5.77 5.36
N GLN A 19 -12.74 4.49 5.67
CA GLN A 19 -11.47 4.10 6.28
C GLN A 19 -10.29 4.41 5.34
N TYR A 20 -10.46 4.13 4.06
CA TYR A 20 -9.44 4.43 3.06
C TYR A 20 -9.14 5.94 3.02
N ILE A 21 -10.18 6.77 3.04
CA ILE A 21 -10.01 8.22 2.96
C ILE A 21 -9.27 8.77 4.18
N GLN A 22 -9.49 8.22 5.37
CA GLN A 22 -8.76 8.63 6.56
C GLN A 22 -7.27 8.36 6.42
N THR A 23 -6.91 7.16 5.93
CA THR A 23 -5.52 6.82 5.67
C THR A 23 -4.93 7.71 4.57
N PHE A 24 -5.67 7.89 3.49
CA PHE A 24 -5.26 8.75 2.38
C PHE A 24 -4.94 10.16 2.87
N LEU A 25 -5.82 10.72 3.69
CA LEU A 25 -5.62 12.08 4.21
C LEU A 25 -4.36 12.18 5.07
N THR A 26 -4.12 11.19 5.92
CA THR A 26 -2.92 11.16 6.75
C THR A 26 -1.66 11.14 5.88
N ILE A 27 -1.64 10.28 4.86
CA ILE A 27 -0.50 10.18 3.95
C ILE A 27 -0.32 11.48 3.17
N LEU A 28 -1.42 12.06 2.69
CA LEU A 28 -1.36 13.31 1.95
C LEU A 28 -0.75 14.46 2.76
N LYS A 29 -1.08 14.55 4.04
CA LYS A 29 -0.56 15.60 4.93
C LYS A 29 0.90 15.41 5.29
N THR A 30 1.38 14.17 5.23
CA THR A 30 2.71 13.82 5.75
C THR A 30 3.77 13.72 4.65
N THR A 31 3.36 13.47 3.41
CA THR A 31 4.28 13.22 2.31
C THR A 31 4.28 14.35 1.29
N GLY A 32 5.11 14.20 0.25
CA GLY A 32 5.19 15.17 -0.83
C GLY A 32 4.02 15.15 -1.81
N GLY A 33 3.24 14.07 -1.78
CA GLY A 33 2.06 13.95 -2.63
C GLY A 33 1.63 12.52 -2.84
N VAL A 34 0.41 12.36 -3.33
CA VAL A 34 -0.19 11.05 -3.59
C VAL A 34 -0.63 11.00 -5.06
N ARG A 35 -0.44 9.85 -5.68
CA ARG A 35 -0.81 9.61 -7.08
C ARG A 35 -1.70 8.37 -7.17
N ARG A 36 -2.56 8.33 -8.18
CA ARG A 36 -3.41 7.19 -8.45
C ARG A 36 -3.47 6.97 -9.96
N PHE A 37 -2.86 5.88 -10.42
CA PHE A 37 -2.74 5.64 -11.86
C PHE A 37 -3.63 4.50 -12.37
N GLY A 38 -4.31 3.79 -11.48
CA GLY A 38 -5.29 2.79 -11.90
C GLY A 38 -4.74 1.40 -12.18
N SER A 39 -3.45 1.16 -11.96
CA SER A 39 -2.86 -0.17 -12.12
C SER A 39 -1.95 -0.46 -10.93
N ALA A 40 -2.43 -1.31 -10.02
CA ALA A 40 -1.65 -1.67 -8.83
C ALA A 40 -0.33 -2.33 -9.21
N ALA A 41 -0.35 -3.26 -10.17
CA ALA A 41 0.88 -3.94 -10.59
C ALA A 41 1.92 -2.95 -11.12
N LEU A 42 1.49 -2.00 -11.96
CA LEU A 42 2.40 -1.00 -12.51
C LEU A 42 2.90 -0.06 -11.42
N ASP A 43 2.02 0.36 -10.51
CA ASP A 43 2.40 1.25 -9.41
C ASP A 43 3.49 0.62 -8.55
N VAL A 44 3.37 -0.67 -8.22
CA VAL A 44 4.38 -1.37 -7.43
C VAL A 44 5.70 -1.49 -8.22
N CYS A 45 5.62 -1.76 -9.53
CA CYS A 45 6.82 -1.80 -10.37
C CYS A 45 7.52 -0.44 -10.41
N TRP A 46 6.75 0.65 -10.40
CA TRP A 46 7.34 1.98 -10.39
C TRP A 46 7.99 2.33 -9.04
N VAL A 47 7.51 1.73 -7.94
CA VAL A 47 8.25 1.80 -6.67
C VAL A 47 9.59 1.09 -6.83
N ALA A 48 9.62 -0.08 -7.46
CA ALA A 48 10.85 -0.81 -7.72
C ALA A 48 11.83 0.00 -8.56
N ASP A 49 11.33 0.80 -9.50
CA ASP A 49 12.14 1.63 -10.39
C ASP A 49 12.39 3.04 -9.82
N ASN A 50 12.08 3.27 -8.56
CA ASN A 50 12.27 4.54 -7.84
C ASN A 50 11.50 5.73 -8.40
N LYS A 51 10.45 5.51 -9.18
CA LYS A 51 9.58 6.59 -9.65
C LYS A 51 8.60 7.01 -8.57
N PHE A 52 8.20 6.08 -7.71
CA PHE A 52 7.46 6.37 -6.48
C PHE A 52 8.27 5.87 -5.30
N ASP A 53 8.01 6.42 -4.14
CA ASP A 53 8.66 5.99 -2.91
C ASP A 53 7.89 4.90 -2.19
N GLY A 54 6.58 4.86 -2.35
CA GLY A 54 5.76 3.83 -1.74
C GLY A 54 4.42 3.66 -2.43
N TYR A 55 3.73 2.59 -2.06
CA TYR A 55 2.41 2.27 -2.55
C TYR A 55 1.63 1.59 -1.42
N PHE A 56 0.35 1.90 -1.29
CA PHE A 56 -0.52 1.17 -0.38
C PHE A 56 -1.88 0.96 -0.99
N GLU A 57 -2.52 -0.13 -0.61
CA GLU A 57 -3.89 -0.43 -1.05
C GLU A 57 -4.55 -1.38 -0.05
N TYR A 58 -5.85 -1.14 0.22
CA TYR A 58 -6.68 -2.03 1.02
C TYR A 58 -7.41 -3.00 0.10
N PHE A 59 -7.52 -4.24 0.52
CA PHE A 59 -8.40 -5.23 -0.13
C PHE A 59 -8.12 -5.42 -1.62
N MET A 60 -6.83 -5.41 -1.99
CA MET A 60 -6.45 -5.64 -3.38
C MET A 60 -6.71 -7.09 -3.78
N LYS A 61 -6.78 -7.33 -5.07
CA LYS A 61 -6.89 -8.69 -5.61
C LYS A 61 -5.49 -9.26 -5.81
N PRO A 62 -5.27 -10.54 -5.46
CA PRO A 62 -3.92 -11.13 -5.54
C PRO A 62 -3.28 -11.04 -6.92
N TRP A 63 -4.07 -11.25 -7.97
CA TRP A 63 -3.54 -11.23 -9.32
C TRP A 63 -3.07 -9.84 -9.76
N ASP A 64 -3.47 -8.79 -9.05
CA ASP A 64 -3.05 -7.43 -9.40
C ASP A 64 -1.63 -7.13 -8.96
N THR A 65 -1.13 -7.79 -7.91
CA THR A 65 0.02 -7.26 -7.20
C THR A 65 1.10 -8.27 -6.84
N LEU A 66 0.80 -9.59 -6.78
CA LEU A 66 1.81 -10.54 -6.27
C LEU A 66 3.07 -10.63 -7.14
N GLY A 67 2.91 -10.62 -8.46
CA GLY A 67 4.07 -10.63 -9.35
C GLY A 67 4.92 -9.37 -9.22
N ALA A 68 4.26 -8.22 -9.15
CA ALA A 68 4.97 -6.94 -9.00
C ALA A 68 5.63 -6.84 -7.62
N SER A 69 5.01 -7.44 -6.59
CA SER A 69 5.62 -7.48 -5.25
C SER A 69 6.93 -8.24 -5.25
N LEU A 70 7.01 -9.34 -6.01
CA LEU A 70 8.24 -10.09 -6.13
C LEU A 70 9.31 -9.26 -6.85
N ILE A 71 8.94 -8.52 -7.89
CA ILE A 71 9.87 -7.64 -8.60
C ILE A 71 10.42 -6.58 -7.64
N LEU A 72 9.57 -5.96 -6.82
CA LEU A 72 10.01 -4.96 -5.87
C LEU A 72 10.97 -5.56 -4.85
N LYS A 73 10.65 -6.74 -4.33
CA LYS A 73 11.51 -7.43 -3.37
C LYS A 73 12.90 -7.69 -3.98
N GLU A 74 12.95 -8.18 -5.20
CA GLU A 74 14.21 -8.45 -5.89
C GLU A 74 15.00 -7.17 -6.16
N ALA A 75 14.33 -6.05 -6.31
CA ALA A 75 14.97 -4.75 -6.50
C ALA A 75 15.42 -4.11 -5.18
N GLY A 76 15.26 -4.80 -4.06
CA GLY A 76 15.71 -4.31 -2.75
C GLY A 76 14.66 -3.52 -1.98
N GLY A 77 13.44 -3.42 -2.49
CA GLY A 77 12.35 -2.78 -1.76
C GLY A 77 11.71 -3.73 -0.74
N ILE A 78 10.75 -3.23 -0.01
CA ILE A 78 10.06 -3.98 1.04
C ILE A 78 8.57 -3.97 0.76
N VAL A 79 7.93 -5.15 0.83
CA VAL A 79 6.49 -5.31 0.66
C VAL A 79 5.97 -6.14 1.81
N VAL A 80 4.98 -5.63 2.53
CA VAL A 80 4.36 -6.37 3.63
C VAL A 80 2.83 -6.23 3.55
N ASP A 81 2.14 -7.12 4.26
CA ASP A 81 0.70 -7.05 4.41
C ASP A 81 0.34 -6.59 5.83
N GLU A 82 -0.93 -6.76 6.20
CA GLU A 82 -1.41 -6.36 7.53
C GLU A 82 -0.76 -7.12 8.69
N HIS A 83 -0.13 -8.24 8.40
CA HIS A 83 0.58 -9.04 9.41
C HIS A 83 2.10 -8.80 9.37
N GLU A 84 2.52 -7.81 8.61
CA GLU A 84 3.94 -7.46 8.44
C GLU A 84 4.75 -8.59 7.80
N SER A 85 4.09 -9.40 6.99
CA SER A 85 4.70 -10.49 6.23
C SER A 85 4.57 -10.23 4.74
N PHE A 86 5.34 -10.94 3.92
CA PHE A 86 5.21 -10.82 2.48
C PHE A 86 3.77 -11.20 2.06
N PRO A 87 3.13 -10.43 1.18
CA PRO A 87 1.72 -10.66 0.85
C PRO A 87 1.42 -12.05 0.28
N THR A 88 0.25 -12.55 0.60
CA THR A 88 -0.26 -13.83 0.08
C THR A 88 -1.62 -13.59 -0.56
N VAL A 89 -2.23 -14.65 -1.06
CA VAL A 89 -3.58 -14.55 -1.65
C VAL A 89 -4.63 -14.17 -0.62
N SER A 90 -4.32 -14.32 0.68
CA SER A 90 -5.25 -13.97 1.76
C SER A 90 -5.04 -12.58 2.32
N SER A 91 -4.03 -11.85 1.85
CA SER A 91 -3.73 -10.52 2.39
C SER A 91 -4.80 -9.51 2.04
N ASN A 92 -5.10 -8.63 2.99
CA ASN A 92 -6.12 -7.59 2.83
C ASN A 92 -5.53 -6.19 2.65
N LEU A 93 -4.25 -6.01 2.95
CA LEU A 93 -3.56 -4.74 2.87
C LEU A 93 -2.19 -4.97 2.27
N MET A 94 -1.76 -4.06 1.41
CA MET A 94 -0.41 -4.06 0.88
C MET A 94 0.27 -2.74 1.21
N ILE A 95 1.48 -2.82 1.73
CA ILE A 95 2.35 -1.67 1.98
C ILE A 95 3.68 -1.96 1.30
N ALA A 96 3.99 -1.21 0.26
CA ALA A 96 5.20 -1.40 -0.53
C ALA A 96 5.99 -0.12 -0.56
N SER A 97 7.30 -0.20 -0.42
CA SER A 97 8.12 1.01 -0.42
C SER A 97 9.59 0.68 -0.64
N ASN A 98 10.40 1.75 -0.89
CA ASN A 98 11.82 1.59 -0.79
C ASN A 98 12.21 1.43 0.69
N LYS A 99 13.44 0.98 0.94
CA LYS A 99 13.90 0.72 2.32
C LYS A 99 13.99 2.00 3.16
N LYS A 100 14.24 3.12 2.51
CA LYS A 100 14.51 4.37 3.19
C LYS A 100 13.33 4.87 4.01
N ILE A 101 12.10 4.73 3.47
CA ILE A 101 10.91 5.24 4.14
C ILE A 101 10.03 4.15 4.74
N HIS A 102 10.39 2.88 4.60
CA HIS A 102 9.49 1.78 4.91
C HIS A 102 8.92 1.83 6.33
N ASN A 103 9.76 1.94 7.34
CA ASN A 103 9.30 1.89 8.72
C ASN A 103 8.33 3.01 9.04
N GLU A 104 8.65 4.23 8.60
CA GLU A 104 7.82 5.39 8.84
C GLU A 104 6.50 5.30 8.08
N PHE A 105 6.57 4.89 6.82
CA PHE A 105 5.39 4.74 5.97
C PHE A 105 4.46 3.64 6.51
N LYS A 106 5.02 2.49 6.87
CA LYS A 106 4.24 1.39 7.44
C LYS A 106 3.53 1.82 8.72
N SER A 107 4.24 2.54 9.60
CA SER A 107 3.65 3.01 10.85
C SER A 107 2.48 3.95 10.61
N LEU A 108 2.61 4.88 9.65
CA LEU A 108 1.52 5.79 9.32
C LEU A 108 0.27 5.04 8.89
N ILE A 109 0.42 3.99 8.11
CA ILE A 109 -0.73 3.23 7.64
C ILE A 109 -1.33 2.37 8.74
N LEU A 110 -0.50 1.62 9.47
CA LEU A 110 -1.00 0.69 10.47
C LEU A 110 -1.61 1.40 11.68
N GLU A 111 -1.13 2.59 12.02
CA GLU A 111 -1.71 3.38 13.11
C GLU A 111 -3.06 3.97 12.76
N ASN A 112 -3.38 4.07 11.47
CA ASN A 112 -4.62 4.67 11.02
C ASN A 112 -5.64 3.66 10.50
N ILE A 113 -5.35 2.37 10.61
CA ILE A 113 -6.28 1.34 10.16
C ILE A 113 -7.04 0.78 11.34
N ASP A 114 -8.34 0.52 11.13
CA ASP A 114 -9.19 -0.11 12.14
C ASP A 114 -8.95 -1.63 12.12
N PRO A 115 -8.41 -2.22 13.21
CA PRO A 115 -8.19 -3.66 13.25
C PRO A 115 -9.47 -4.49 13.05
N GLU A 116 -10.61 -3.99 13.48
CA GLU A 116 -11.89 -4.68 13.29
C GLU A 116 -12.24 -4.79 11.81
N LEU A 117 -11.88 -3.78 11.02
CA LEU A 117 -12.12 -3.82 9.58
C LEU A 117 -11.36 -4.97 8.93
N LEU A 118 -10.11 -5.17 9.30
CA LEU A 118 -9.30 -6.24 8.73
C LEU A 118 -9.80 -7.62 9.10
N LYS A 119 -10.33 -7.78 10.31
CA LYS A 119 -10.86 -9.06 10.79
C LYS A 119 -12.06 -9.54 9.97
N ARG A 120 -12.81 -8.64 9.39
CA ARG A 120 -14.02 -8.97 8.66
C ARG A 120 -13.75 -9.70 7.35
N PHE A 121 -12.51 -9.76 6.90
CA PHE A 121 -12.13 -10.30 5.59
C PHE A 121 -11.24 -11.52 5.67
N LYS A 122 -11.22 -12.15 6.77
CA LYS A 122 -10.45 -13.39 6.94
C LYS A 122 -11.16 -14.60 6.37
#